data_6e8b841d2970f5e525d2e978d84e1d99
#
_entry.id   6e8b841d2970f5e525d2e978d84e1d99
#
_cell.length_a   1.000
_cell.length_b   1.000
_cell.length_c   1.000
_cell.angle_alpha   90.00
_cell.angle_beta   90.00
_cell.angle_gamma   90.00
#
_symmetry.space_group_name_H-M   'P 1'
#
loop_
_entity.id
_entity.type
_entity.pdbx_description
1 polymer ?
#
loop_
_entity_poly.entity_id
_entity_poly.type
_entity_poly.pdbx_seq_one_letter_code
_entity_poly.pdbx_strand_id
1 'polypeptide(L)'
;LLSRGLGDVYKRQIQRECRRLVSRPLYLFCMVIAPLFCYIFFTTLMDSGLPQNLPAGVVDMDDSSTSRNIVRNLDAFSQTGVVAHYSNVTDARIAVQEGKIYGFFYIPKGLSVEAQSQRQPKISFYTNYSYLIAGSLLFRDMKMMGELTSGAAARTALYAKGATEGQAMGFLQPIVIDTHPLNNPWLNYSVYLCNTLIPGVLMLLIFMVTVYSIGVEIKDRTAREWLRMSNNSIYIALAGKLLPHTVIFFIMGIFYNVY
;
A
#
# COMPACT_ATOMS: atom_id res chain seq x y z
N LEU A 1 -12.76 7.88 54.64
CA LEU A 1 -11.53 7.13 54.96
C LEU A 1 -11.16 6.08 53.89
N LEU A 2 -12.12 5.32 53.38
CA LEU A 2 -11.89 4.31 52.31
C LEU A 2 -11.45 4.93 50.98
N SER A 3 -12.00 6.08 50.58
CA SER A 3 -11.66 6.80 49.37
C SER A 3 -10.22 7.36 49.38
N ARG A 4 -9.74 7.86 50.51
CA ARG A 4 -8.34 8.32 50.65
C ARG A 4 -7.33 7.17 50.58
N GLY A 5 -7.65 6.01 51.15
CA GLY A 5 -6.78 4.84 51.09
C GLY A 5 -6.65 4.25 49.65
N LEU A 6 -7.70 4.24 48.87
CA LEU A 6 -7.69 3.80 47.49
C LEU A 6 -6.83 4.70 46.58
N GLY A 7 -6.95 6.03 46.74
CA GLY A 7 -6.15 6.99 45.99
C GLY A 7 -4.62 6.82 46.23
N ASP A 8 -4.23 6.56 47.47
CA ASP A 8 -2.83 6.35 47.85
C ASP A 8 -2.28 5.01 47.31
N VAL A 9 -3.11 3.99 47.20
CA VAL A 9 -2.75 2.70 46.59
C VAL A 9 -2.50 2.86 45.07
N TYR A 10 -3.41 3.52 44.36
CA TYR A 10 -3.22 3.82 42.94
C TYR A 10 -1.97 4.65 42.69
N LYS A 11 -1.73 5.70 43.46
CA LYS A 11 -0.56 6.56 43.34
C LYS A 11 0.74 5.77 43.47
N ARG A 12 0.83 4.89 44.49
CA ARG A 12 2.00 4.01 44.67
C ARG A 12 2.23 3.05 43.53
N GLN A 13 1.14 2.45 43.00
CA GLN A 13 1.23 1.55 41.81
C GLN A 13 1.69 2.29 40.56
N ILE A 14 1.12 3.45 40.27
CA ILE A 14 1.52 4.29 39.14
C ILE A 14 3.00 4.71 39.28
N GLN A 15 3.43 5.16 40.48
CA GLN A 15 4.82 5.55 40.71
C GLN A 15 5.81 4.39 40.51
N ARG A 16 5.46 3.19 40.98
CA ARG A 16 6.24 1.97 40.75
C ARG A 16 6.37 1.66 39.27
N GLU A 17 5.28 1.74 38.53
CA GLU A 17 5.27 1.44 37.11
C GLU A 17 6.02 2.50 36.29
N CYS A 18 5.82 3.77 36.57
CA CYS A 18 6.60 4.85 35.94
C CYS A 18 8.11 4.68 36.15
N ARG A 19 8.54 4.31 37.37
CA ARG A 19 9.96 4.03 37.62
C ARG A 19 10.46 2.83 36.82
N ARG A 20 9.65 1.76 36.63
CA ARG A 20 10.00 0.61 35.82
C ARG A 20 10.08 0.95 34.32
N LEU A 21 9.16 1.77 33.83
CA LEU A 21 9.17 2.22 32.44
C LEU A 21 10.46 2.97 32.09
N VAL A 22 10.93 3.81 33.00
CA VAL A 22 12.18 4.59 32.82
C VAL A 22 13.42 3.74 33.03
N SER A 23 13.40 2.78 33.97
CA SER A 23 14.59 2.00 34.33
C SER A 23 14.89 0.84 33.37
N ARG A 24 13.92 0.40 32.56
CA ARG A 24 14.10 -0.71 31.63
C ARG A 24 14.11 -0.22 30.18
N PRO A 25 15.24 -0.33 29.45
CA PRO A 25 15.37 0.21 28.09
C PRO A 25 14.37 -0.40 27.07
N LEU A 26 13.89 -1.62 27.32
CA LEU A 26 12.92 -2.28 26.47
C LEU A 26 11.59 -1.51 26.39
N TYR A 27 11.13 -0.93 27.51
CA TYR A 27 9.90 -0.12 27.51
C TYR A 27 10.10 1.16 26.70
N LEU A 28 11.20 1.87 26.95
CA LEU A 28 11.53 3.08 26.18
C LEU A 28 11.59 2.78 24.69
N PHE A 29 12.24 1.68 24.32
CA PHE A 29 12.32 1.24 22.94
C PHE A 29 10.93 0.98 22.34
N CYS A 30 10.13 0.10 22.97
CA CYS A 30 8.85 -0.32 22.40
C CYS A 30 7.74 0.75 22.48
N MET A 31 7.80 1.68 23.43
CA MET A 31 6.75 2.67 23.62
C MET A 31 7.03 4.01 22.94
N VAL A 32 8.30 4.33 22.67
CA VAL A 32 8.69 5.62 22.10
C VAL A 32 9.51 5.45 20.83
N ILE A 33 10.64 4.74 20.89
CA ILE A 33 11.57 4.65 19.76
C ILE A 33 10.97 3.87 18.61
N ALA A 34 10.42 2.68 18.85
CA ALA A 34 9.85 1.85 17.78
C ALA A 34 8.62 2.48 17.11
N PRO A 35 7.64 3.07 17.84
CA PRO A 35 6.56 3.81 17.20
C PRO A 35 7.05 4.96 16.32
N LEU A 36 7.93 5.83 16.84
CA LEU A 36 8.48 6.96 16.08
C LEU A 36 9.27 6.49 14.85
N PHE A 37 10.08 5.46 15.01
CA PHE A 37 10.81 4.86 13.89
C PHE A 37 9.85 4.33 12.82
N CYS A 38 8.83 3.58 13.21
CA CYS A 38 7.83 3.06 12.27
C CYS A 38 7.08 4.19 11.56
N TYR A 39 6.73 5.26 12.28
CA TYR A 39 6.09 6.42 11.68
C TYR A 39 6.97 7.06 10.60
N ILE A 40 8.21 7.42 10.94
CA ILE A 40 9.16 8.02 9.99
C ILE A 40 9.43 7.06 8.83
N PHE A 41 9.63 5.78 9.10
CA PHE A 41 9.92 4.77 8.09
C PHE A 41 8.77 4.64 7.08
N PHE A 42 7.53 4.47 7.53
CA PHE A 42 6.40 4.29 6.62
C PHE A 42 6.06 5.56 5.84
N THR A 43 6.16 6.73 6.47
CA THR A 43 5.89 7.99 5.77
C THR A 43 6.95 8.28 4.71
N THR A 44 8.23 8.04 4.99
CA THR A 44 9.32 8.25 4.01
C THR A 44 9.35 7.16 2.93
N LEU A 45 9.10 5.90 3.29
CA LEU A 45 9.08 4.79 2.33
C LEU A 45 7.99 4.98 1.28
N MET A 46 6.87 5.56 1.66
CA MET A 46 5.69 5.74 0.79
C MET A 46 5.55 7.14 0.21
N ASP A 47 6.55 8.01 0.38
CA ASP A 47 6.50 9.42 -0.05
C ASP A 47 6.22 9.56 -1.56
N SER A 48 6.80 8.71 -2.40
CA SER A 48 6.53 8.66 -3.83
C SER A 48 5.16 8.07 -4.21
N GLY A 49 4.37 7.62 -3.26
CA GLY A 49 3.03 7.04 -3.44
C GLY A 49 3.06 5.63 -4.00
N LEU A 50 2.87 5.47 -5.31
CA LEU A 50 2.93 4.16 -5.97
C LEU A 50 4.32 3.90 -6.55
N PRO A 51 4.78 2.63 -6.60
CA PRO A 51 5.98 2.28 -7.35
C PRO A 51 5.88 2.74 -8.79
N GLN A 52 6.92 3.40 -9.26
CA GLN A 52 7.02 3.92 -10.63
C GLN A 52 8.05 3.13 -11.43
N ASN A 53 7.94 3.20 -12.77
CA ASN A 53 8.87 2.57 -13.71
C ASN A 53 9.08 1.06 -13.42
N LEU A 54 7.97 0.34 -13.15
CA LEU A 54 8.03 -1.11 -12.98
C LEU A 54 8.51 -1.77 -14.27
N PRO A 55 9.55 -2.63 -14.23
CA PRO A 55 10.11 -3.22 -15.41
C PRO A 55 9.11 -4.12 -16.14
N ALA A 56 8.80 -3.75 -17.37
CA ALA A 56 7.95 -4.48 -18.30
C ALA A 56 8.69 -4.78 -19.60
N GLY A 57 8.28 -5.84 -20.26
CA GLY A 57 8.79 -6.22 -21.57
C GLY A 57 7.78 -5.97 -22.68
N VAL A 58 8.27 -5.94 -23.91
CA VAL A 58 7.44 -5.91 -25.11
C VAL A 58 7.88 -6.98 -26.08
N VAL A 59 6.91 -7.70 -26.65
CA VAL A 59 7.09 -8.60 -27.80
C VAL A 59 6.30 -7.99 -28.94
N ASP A 60 6.98 -7.25 -29.81
CA ASP A 60 6.39 -6.65 -31.01
C ASP A 60 6.70 -7.49 -32.23
N MET A 61 5.67 -8.13 -32.80
CA MET A 61 5.77 -8.95 -34.02
C MET A 61 5.27 -8.20 -35.24
N ASP A 62 4.68 -7.02 -35.09
CA ASP A 62 4.13 -6.21 -36.17
C ASP A 62 5.16 -5.24 -36.75
N ASP A 63 6.04 -4.71 -35.91
CA ASP A 63 7.11 -3.75 -36.22
C ASP A 63 6.64 -2.58 -37.12
N SER A 64 5.41 -2.16 -36.94
CA SER A 64 4.79 -1.07 -37.67
C SER A 64 4.95 0.28 -36.97
N SER A 65 4.61 1.38 -37.64
CA SER A 65 4.50 2.68 -37.02
C SER A 65 3.43 2.71 -35.93
N THR A 66 2.39 1.93 -36.08
CA THR A 66 1.29 1.80 -35.11
C THR A 66 1.78 1.06 -33.86
N SER A 67 2.46 -0.09 -34.01
CA SER A 67 2.98 -0.84 -32.86
C SER A 67 4.02 -0.04 -32.08
N ARG A 68 4.94 0.66 -32.77
CA ARG A 68 5.90 1.55 -32.10
C ARG A 68 5.25 2.69 -31.32
N ASN A 69 4.13 3.24 -31.84
CA ASN A 69 3.38 4.25 -31.09
C ASN A 69 2.71 3.67 -29.84
N ILE A 70 2.15 2.46 -29.93
CA ILE A 70 1.58 1.75 -28.79
C ILE A 70 2.62 1.54 -27.70
N VAL A 71 3.81 1.04 -28.08
CA VAL A 71 4.93 0.82 -27.13
C VAL A 71 5.38 2.11 -26.49
N ARG A 72 5.54 3.19 -27.27
CA ARG A 72 5.94 4.50 -26.74
C ARG A 72 4.91 5.06 -25.76
N ASN A 73 3.64 4.91 -26.06
CA ASN A 73 2.57 5.35 -25.17
C ASN A 73 2.49 4.48 -23.92
N LEU A 74 2.78 3.18 -24.01
CA LEU A 74 2.87 2.31 -22.83
C LEU A 74 4.03 2.72 -21.91
N ASP A 75 5.19 3.05 -22.47
CA ASP A 75 6.36 3.53 -21.73
C ASP A 75 6.15 4.92 -21.10
N ALA A 76 5.18 5.68 -21.58
CA ALA A 76 4.81 6.98 -21.01
C ALA A 76 3.92 6.90 -19.75
N PHE A 77 3.42 5.71 -19.38
CA PHE A 77 2.69 5.53 -18.13
C PHE A 77 3.66 5.59 -16.94
N SER A 78 3.24 6.25 -15.87
CA SER A 78 4.10 6.49 -14.71
C SER A 78 4.54 5.21 -13.97
N GLN A 79 3.75 4.16 -14.02
CA GLN A 79 4.04 2.91 -13.31
C GLN A 79 4.73 1.87 -14.18
N THR A 80 4.66 1.99 -15.50
CA THR A 80 5.24 1.03 -16.46
C THR A 80 6.52 1.60 -17.07
N GLY A 81 7.64 0.88 -16.95
CA GLY A 81 8.87 1.17 -17.68
C GLY A 81 9.18 0.04 -18.64
N VAL A 82 9.22 0.32 -19.95
CA VAL A 82 9.58 -0.68 -20.97
C VAL A 82 11.11 -0.82 -20.99
N VAL A 83 11.62 -1.86 -20.32
CA VAL A 83 13.07 -2.08 -20.16
C VAL A 83 13.65 -3.01 -21.20
N ALA A 84 12.85 -3.83 -21.87
CA ALA A 84 13.32 -4.83 -22.81
C ALA A 84 12.34 -5.14 -23.93
N HIS A 85 12.89 -5.39 -25.13
CA HIS A 85 12.18 -5.92 -26.27
C HIS A 85 12.62 -7.37 -26.49
N TYR A 86 11.64 -8.27 -26.63
CA TYR A 86 11.87 -9.70 -26.84
C TYR A 86 11.39 -10.10 -28.22
N SER A 87 12.14 -11.01 -28.87
CA SER A 87 11.81 -11.50 -30.20
C SER A 87 10.66 -12.51 -30.22
N ASN A 88 10.38 -13.13 -29.07
CA ASN A 88 9.28 -14.11 -28.96
C ASN A 88 8.69 -14.13 -27.54
N VAL A 89 7.50 -14.72 -27.43
CA VAL A 89 6.75 -14.85 -26.17
C VAL A 89 7.47 -15.74 -25.16
N THR A 90 8.22 -16.75 -25.64
CA THR A 90 8.92 -17.70 -24.76
C THR A 90 10.02 -17.01 -23.97
N ASP A 91 10.84 -16.19 -24.63
CA ASP A 91 11.93 -15.45 -23.97
C ASP A 91 11.39 -14.43 -22.97
N ALA A 92 10.29 -13.73 -23.32
CA ALA A 92 9.61 -12.83 -22.42
C ALA A 92 9.05 -13.56 -21.18
N ARG A 93 8.48 -14.76 -21.36
CA ARG A 93 7.99 -15.58 -20.23
C ARG A 93 9.12 -16.03 -19.31
N ILE A 94 10.25 -16.44 -19.88
CA ILE A 94 11.44 -16.79 -19.09
C ILE A 94 11.92 -15.58 -18.27
N ALA A 95 11.97 -14.40 -18.87
CA ALA A 95 12.34 -13.18 -18.16
C ALA A 95 11.38 -12.83 -17.01
N VAL A 96 10.09 -13.10 -17.16
CA VAL A 96 9.11 -12.98 -16.05
C VAL A 96 9.37 -14.01 -14.96
N GLN A 97 9.69 -15.26 -15.31
CA GLN A 97 10.01 -16.31 -14.35
C GLN A 97 11.30 -16.03 -13.58
N GLU A 98 12.30 -15.46 -14.25
CA GLU A 98 13.56 -15.03 -13.65
C GLU A 98 13.43 -13.75 -12.81
N GLY A 99 12.27 -13.08 -12.82
CA GLY A 99 12.03 -11.84 -12.08
C GLY A 99 12.69 -10.60 -12.68
N LYS A 100 13.17 -10.67 -13.92
CA LYS A 100 13.76 -9.52 -14.64
C LYS A 100 12.70 -8.47 -15.01
N ILE A 101 11.50 -8.93 -15.33
CA ILE A 101 10.32 -8.11 -15.63
C ILE A 101 9.10 -8.65 -14.89
N TYR A 102 8.15 -7.77 -14.57
CA TYR A 102 6.90 -8.16 -13.89
C TYR A 102 5.78 -8.53 -14.85
N GLY A 103 5.93 -8.19 -16.13
CA GLY A 103 4.97 -8.52 -17.18
C GLY A 103 5.47 -8.11 -18.54
N PHE A 104 4.74 -8.51 -19.58
CA PHE A 104 5.04 -8.09 -20.95
C PHE A 104 3.77 -7.92 -21.80
N PHE A 105 3.90 -7.06 -22.81
CA PHE A 105 2.87 -6.73 -23.76
C PHE A 105 3.19 -7.40 -25.09
N TYR A 106 2.22 -8.13 -25.67
CA TYR A 106 2.38 -8.86 -26.92
C TYR A 106 1.56 -8.24 -28.02
N ILE A 107 2.22 -7.79 -29.07
CA ILE A 107 1.63 -7.23 -30.30
C ILE A 107 1.78 -8.25 -31.40
N PRO A 108 0.69 -8.83 -31.92
CA PRO A 108 0.75 -9.86 -32.97
C PRO A 108 1.11 -9.24 -34.32
N LYS A 109 1.65 -10.07 -35.18
CA LYS A 109 1.95 -9.72 -36.59
C LYS A 109 0.66 -9.37 -37.31
N GLY A 110 0.71 -8.29 -38.10
CA GLY A 110 -0.44 -7.85 -38.91
C GLY A 110 -1.47 -7.00 -38.18
N LEU A 111 -1.19 -6.60 -36.93
CA LEU A 111 -2.09 -5.76 -36.12
C LEU A 111 -2.54 -4.50 -36.88
N SER A 112 -1.60 -3.80 -37.49
CA SER A 112 -1.89 -2.56 -38.23
C SER A 112 -2.78 -2.78 -39.45
N VAL A 113 -2.56 -3.85 -40.19
CA VAL A 113 -3.34 -4.21 -41.36
C VAL A 113 -4.75 -4.66 -40.96
N GLU A 114 -4.89 -5.48 -39.96
CA GLU A 114 -6.17 -5.94 -39.43
C GLU A 114 -7.01 -4.78 -38.88
N ALA A 115 -6.39 -3.87 -38.14
CA ALA A 115 -7.07 -2.68 -37.60
C ALA A 115 -7.61 -1.78 -38.73
N GLN A 116 -6.84 -1.57 -39.79
CA GLN A 116 -7.29 -0.81 -40.96
C GLN A 116 -8.41 -1.52 -41.77
N SER A 117 -8.39 -2.85 -41.78
CA SER A 117 -9.41 -3.66 -42.46
C SER A 117 -10.69 -3.86 -41.64
N GLN A 118 -10.87 -3.12 -40.54
CA GLN A 118 -12.00 -3.24 -39.61
C GLN A 118 -12.15 -4.64 -38.98
N ARG A 119 -11.09 -5.42 -38.95
CA ARG A 119 -11.00 -6.64 -38.16
C ARG A 119 -10.60 -6.27 -36.74
N GLN A 120 -10.86 -7.16 -35.80
CA GLN A 120 -10.52 -6.94 -34.38
C GLN A 120 -9.22 -7.71 -34.05
N PRO A 121 -8.03 -7.10 -34.22
CA PRO A 121 -6.79 -7.74 -33.82
C PRO A 121 -6.76 -7.87 -32.30
N LYS A 122 -6.15 -8.95 -31.80
CA LYS A 122 -6.03 -9.21 -30.36
C LYS A 122 -4.65 -8.83 -29.89
N ILE A 123 -4.57 -7.84 -29.02
CA ILE A 123 -3.38 -7.54 -28.25
C ILE A 123 -3.49 -8.32 -26.93
N SER A 124 -2.41 -8.96 -26.51
CA SER A 124 -2.36 -9.72 -25.25
C SER A 124 -1.33 -9.14 -24.32
N PHE A 125 -1.61 -9.19 -23.03
CA PHE A 125 -0.63 -8.84 -22.00
C PHE A 125 -0.59 -9.91 -20.91
N TYR A 126 0.59 -10.10 -20.38
CA TYR A 126 0.91 -11.10 -19.37
C TYR A 126 1.53 -10.43 -18.17
N THR A 127 0.99 -10.66 -17.00
CA THR A 127 1.48 -10.06 -15.74
C THR A 127 1.72 -11.13 -14.68
N ASN A 128 2.73 -10.94 -13.88
CA ASN A 128 3.05 -11.84 -12.78
C ASN A 128 2.38 -11.39 -11.49
N TYR A 129 1.28 -12.06 -11.11
CA TYR A 129 0.55 -11.77 -9.88
C TYR A 129 1.16 -12.37 -8.62
N SER A 130 2.29 -13.09 -8.70
CA SER A 130 3.05 -13.47 -7.50
C SER A 130 3.56 -12.23 -6.75
N TYR A 131 3.78 -11.14 -7.47
CA TYR A 131 4.05 -9.81 -6.93
C TYR A 131 2.78 -8.95 -7.05
N LEU A 132 1.87 -9.09 -6.07
CA LEU A 132 0.53 -8.52 -6.13
C LEU A 132 0.50 -7.02 -6.50
N ILE A 133 1.34 -6.20 -5.88
CA ILE A 133 1.38 -4.75 -6.12
C ILE A 133 1.88 -4.48 -7.55
N ALA A 134 3.06 -4.98 -7.91
CA ALA A 134 3.65 -4.74 -9.23
C ALA A 134 2.76 -5.31 -10.36
N GLY A 135 2.25 -6.54 -10.19
CA GLY A 135 1.36 -7.18 -11.17
C GLY A 135 0.06 -6.42 -11.37
N SER A 136 -0.57 -5.93 -10.31
CA SER A 136 -1.84 -5.19 -10.41
C SER A 136 -1.67 -3.81 -11.05
N LEU A 137 -0.58 -3.11 -10.76
CA LEU A 137 -0.28 -1.81 -11.36
C LEU A 137 0.01 -1.93 -12.85
N LEU A 138 0.87 -2.88 -13.25
CA LEU A 138 1.12 -3.17 -14.66
C LEU A 138 -0.14 -3.61 -15.39
N PHE A 139 -0.96 -4.47 -14.78
CA PHE A 139 -2.24 -4.89 -15.36
C PHE A 139 -3.13 -3.69 -15.65
N ARG A 140 -3.23 -2.74 -14.71
CA ARG A 140 -4.04 -1.53 -14.89
C ARG A 140 -3.54 -0.69 -16.07
N ASP A 141 -2.24 -0.43 -16.14
CA ASP A 141 -1.66 0.38 -17.21
C ASP A 141 -1.79 -0.33 -18.59
N MET A 142 -1.50 -1.62 -18.64
CA MET A 142 -1.62 -2.42 -19.86
C MET A 142 -3.08 -2.50 -20.34
N LYS A 143 -4.04 -2.65 -19.43
CA LYS A 143 -5.46 -2.62 -19.74
C LYS A 143 -5.88 -1.25 -20.29
N MET A 144 -5.49 -0.17 -19.62
CA MET A 144 -5.78 1.19 -20.05
C MET A 144 -5.17 1.49 -21.41
N MET A 145 -3.94 1.02 -21.67
CA MET A 145 -3.31 1.15 -22.99
C MET A 145 -4.10 0.41 -24.08
N GLY A 146 -4.58 -0.79 -23.77
CA GLY A 146 -5.43 -1.57 -24.70
C GLY A 146 -6.74 -0.83 -25.03
N GLU A 147 -7.39 -0.25 -24.03
CA GLU A 147 -8.62 0.54 -24.19
C GLU A 147 -8.38 1.81 -25.02
N LEU A 148 -7.31 2.57 -24.72
CA LEU A 148 -6.91 3.77 -25.48
C LEU A 148 -6.58 3.45 -26.94
N THR A 149 -5.84 2.36 -27.17
CA THR A 149 -5.50 1.90 -28.53
C THR A 149 -6.76 1.54 -29.31
N SER A 150 -7.68 0.81 -28.68
CA SER A 150 -8.96 0.44 -29.29
C SER A 150 -9.82 1.67 -29.63
N GLY A 151 -9.90 2.62 -28.68
CA GLY A 151 -10.60 3.88 -28.87
C GLY A 151 -10.00 4.73 -30.02
N ALA A 152 -8.66 4.83 -30.07
CA ALA A 152 -7.98 5.55 -31.14
C ALA A 152 -8.22 4.93 -32.52
N ALA A 153 -8.16 3.60 -32.64
CA ALA A 153 -8.45 2.87 -33.88
C ALA A 153 -9.90 3.09 -34.32
N ALA A 154 -10.86 2.97 -33.42
CA ALA A 154 -12.27 3.20 -33.70
C ALA A 154 -12.56 4.66 -34.10
N ARG A 155 -11.93 5.63 -33.46
CA ARG A 155 -12.00 7.06 -33.81
C ARG A 155 -11.52 7.29 -35.25
N THR A 156 -10.36 6.75 -35.58
CA THR A 156 -9.81 6.83 -36.95
C THR A 156 -10.74 6.24 -37.98
N ALA A 157 -11.34 5.08 -37.70
CA ALA A 157 -12.30 4.44 -38.59
C ALA A 157 -13.59 5.27 -38.77
N LEU A 158 -14.08 5.93 -37.72
CA LEU A 158 -15.25 6.83 -37.83
C LEU A 158 -14.94 8.09 -38.64
N TYR A 159 -13.77 8.67 -38.50
CA TYR A 159 -13.34 9.81 -39.30
C TYR A 159 -13.20 9.44 -40.78
N ALA A 160 -12.67 8.26 -41.10
CA ALA A 160 -12.60 7.75 -42.46
C ALA A 160 -14.01 7.57 -43.12
N LYS A 161 -15.04 7.40 -42.30
CA LYS A 161 -16.45 7.35 -42.71
C LYS A 161 -17.13 8.72 -42.76
N GLY A 162 -16.38 9.83 -42.53
CA GLY A 162 -16.90 11.18 -42.57
C GLY A 162 -17.61 11.66 -41.30
N ALA A 163 -17.46 10.94 -40.20
CA ALA A 163 -18.02 11.37 -38.91
C ALA A 163 -17.30 12.63 -38.42
N THR A 164 -18.05 13.58 -37.86
CA THR A 164 -17.50 14.72 -37.14
C THR A 164 -16.95 14.31 -35.80
N GLU A 165 -16.10 15.16 -35.19
CA GLU A 165 -15.52 14.87 -33.89
C GLU A 165 -16.58 14.59 -32.80
N GLY A 166 -17.63 15.40 -32.73
CA GLY A 166 -18.74 15.21 -31.79
C GLY A 166 -19.49 13.89 -32.00
N GLN A 167 -19.71 13.51 -33.25
CA GLN A 167 -20.33 12.22 -33.60
C GLN A 167 -19.43 11.06 -33.22
N ALA A 168 -18.13 11.13 -33.51
CA ALA A 168 -17.18 10.09 -33.18
C ALA A 168 -17.07 9.91 -31.65
N MET A 169 -16.99 11.01 -30.91
CA MET A 169 -16.94 10.96 -29.43
C MET A 169 -18.25 10.42 -28.83
N GLY A 170 -19.42 10.82 -29.37
CA GLY A 170 -20.70 10.28 -28.93
C GLY A 170 -20.86 8.77 -29.15
N PHE A 171 -20.22 8.22 -30.21
CA PHE A 171 -20.18 6.77 -30.44
C PHE A 171 -19.18 6.04 -29.54
N LEU A 172 -17.99 6.63 -29.34
CA LEU A 172 -16.92 6.00 -28.55
C LEU A 172 -17.20 6.06 -27.06
N GLN A 173 -17.79 7.15 -26.60
CA GLN A 173 -18.05 7.41 -25.20
C GLN A 173 -19.45 8.02 -25.02
N PRO A 174 -20.53 7.21 -25.22
CA PRO A 174 -21.90 7.72 -25.15
C PRO A 174 -22.29 8.24 -23.77
N ILE A 175 -21.60 7.81 -22.74
CA ILE A 175 -21.77 8.26 -21.36
C ILE A 175 -20.40 8.70 -20.83
N VAL A 176 -20.29 9.96 -20.45
CA VAL A 176 -19.11 10.50 -19.78
C VAL A 176 -19.23 10.21 -18.29
N ILE A 177 -18.29 9.46 -17.75
CA ILE A 177 -18.24 9.21 -16.30
C ILE A 177 -17.41 10.32 -15.67
N ASP A 178 -18.07 11.16 -14.89
CA ASP A 178 -17.41 12.17 -14.07
C ASP A 178 -17.14 11.61 -12.67
N THR A 179 -15.87 11.54 -12.28
CA THR A 179 -15.47 10.91 -11.03
C THR A 179 -14.87 11.94 -10.09
N HIS A 180 -15.45 12.02 -8.90
CA HIS A 180 -14.98 12.91 -7.82
C HIS A 180 -14.49 12.07 -6.63
N PRO A 181 -13.23 11.61 -6.62
CA PRO A 181 -12.70 10.87 -5.49
C PRO A 181 -12.65 11.77 -4.24
N LEU A 182 -13.25 11.30 -3.15
CA LEU A 182 -13.27 12.00 -1.88
C LEU A 182 -12.07 11.57 -1.01
N ASN A 183 -11.53 12.52 -0.22
CA ASN A 183 -10.44 12.35 0.75
C ASN A 183 -9.06 11.99 0.18
N ASN A 184 -8.96 11.33 -0.96
CA ASN A 184 -7.70 11.03 -1.63
C ASN A 184 -7.87 11.21 -3.14
N PRO A 185 -7.99 12.45 -3.64
CA PRO A 185 -8.25 12.74 -5.06
C PRO A 185 -7.15 12.25 -5.99
N TRP A 186 -5.92 12.17 -5.50
CA TRP A 186 -4.76 11.69 -6.25
C TRP A 186 -4.64 10.17 -6.27
N LEU A 187 -5.56 9.44 -5.60
CA LEU A 187 -5.50 7.99 -5.39
C LEU A 187 -4.12 7.54 -4.89
N ASN A 188 -3.54 8.36 -4.01
CA ASN A 188 -2.22 8.11 -3.46
C ASN A 188 -2.29 6.90 -2.51
N TYR A 189 -1.59 5.85 -2.87
CA TYR A 189 -1.54 4.61 -2.09
C TYR A 189 -0.85 4.79 -0.74
N SER A 190 0.08 5.76 -0.65
CA SER A 190 0.73 6.13 0.60
C SER A 190 -0.28 6.52 1.68
N VAL A 191 -1.24 7.38 1.34
CA VAL A 191 -2.29 7.83 2.28
C VAL A 191 -3.08 6.62 2.82
N TYR A 192 -3.47 5.70 1.93
CA TYR A 192 -4.20 4.50 2.34
C TYR A 192 -3.35 3.58 3.23
N LEU A 193 -2.11 3.32 2.81
CA LEU A 193 -1.24 2.36 3.49
C LEU A 193 -0.77 2.88 4.85
N CYS A 194 -0.35 4.16 4.93
CA CYS A 194 0.05 4.78 6.19
C CYS A 194 -1.09 4.80 7.21
N ASN A 195 -2.30 5.17 6.79
CA ASN A 195 -3.47 5.18 7.66
C ASN A 195 -3.85 3.78 8.19
N THR A 196 -3.45 2.72 7.52
CA THR A 196 -3.73 1.34 7.94
C THR A 196 -2.57 0.73 8.72
N LEU A 197 -1.34 0.85 8.21
CA LEU A 197 -0.17 0.21 8.81
C LEU A 197 0.28 0.86 10.11
N ILE A 198 0.30 2.19 10.17
CA ILE A 198 0.81 2.90 11.35
C ILE A 198 -0.03 2.60 12.60
N PRO A 199 -1.37 2.72 12.58
CA PRO A 199 -2.20 2.30 13.70
C PRO A 199 -2.11 0.80 14.00
N GLY A 200 -1.98 -0.04 12.96
CA GLY A 200 -1.82 -1.49 13.11
C GLY A 200 -0.54 -1.86 13.87
N VAL A 201 0.58 -1.24 13.54
CA VAL A 201 1.85 -1.43 14.27
C VAL A 201 1.75 -0.91 15.70
N LEU A 202 1.13 0.26 15.92
CA LEU A 202 0.90 0.79 17.25
C LEU A 202 0.10 -0.19 18.11
N MET A 203 -0.99 -0.74 17.57
CA MET A 203 -1.82 -1.74 18.25
C MET A 203 -1.02 -2.99 18.62
N LEU A 204 -0.17 -3.48 17.71
CA LEU A 204 0.72 -4.61 17.97
C LEU A 204 1.69 -4.32 19.11
N LEU A 205 2.30 -3.12 19.13
CA LEU A 205 3.19 -2.68 20.21
C LEU A 205 2.46 -2.57 21.55
N ILE A 206 1.21 -2.06 21.56
CA ILE A 206 0.36 -2.01 22.76
C ILE A 206 0.17 -3.42 23.32
N PHE A 207 -0.22 -4.39 22.51
CA PHE A 207 -0.40 -5.77 22.95
C PHE A 207 0.91 -6.37 23.49
N MET A 208 2.00 -6.22 22.74
CA MET A 208 3.29 -6.75 23.12
C MET A 208 3.79 -6.18 24.46
N VAL A 209 3.72 -4.87 24.65
CA VAL A 209 4.13 -4.20 25.90
C VAL A 209 3.23 -4.60 27.06
N THR A 210 1.92 -4.69 26.85
CA THR A 210 0.94 -5.08 27.87
C THR A 210 1.22 -6.51 28.36
N VAL A 211 1.37 -7.47 27.44
CA VAL A 211 1.68 -8.87 27.77
C VAL A 211 3.05 -8.95 28.49
N TYR A 212 4.06 -8.27 27.95
CA TYR A 212 5.40 -8.24 28.56
C TYR A 212 5.37 -7.67 29.95
N SER A 213 4.64 -6.58 30.19
CA SER A 213 4.58 -5.91 31.50
C SER A 213 4.00 -6.80 32.62
N ILE A 214 3.03 -7.64 32.26
CA ILE A 214 2.43 -8.62 33.17
C ILE A 214 3.35 -9.84 33.29
N GLY A 215 3.89 -10.33 32.18
CA GLY A 215 4.76 -11.51 32.15
C GLY A 215 6.04 -11.33 32.97
N VAL A 216 6.59 -10.14 33.02
CA VAL A 216 7.77 -9.81 33.83
C VAL A 216 7.50 -9.95 35.35
N GLU A 217 6.30 -9.62 35.84
CA GLU A 217 5.95 -9.82 37.25
C GLU A 217 5.97 -11.32 37.63
N ILE A 218 5.55 -12.18 36.71
CA ILE A 218 5.55 -13.62 36.89
C ILE A 218 6.98 -14.15 36.81
N LYS A 219 7.74 -13.73 35.79
CA LYS A 219 9.14 -14.14 35.55
C LYS A 219 10.06 -13.77 36.71
N ASP A 220 9.98 -12.53 37.19
CA ASP A 220 10.82 -12.00 38.25
C ASP A 220 10.29 -12.40 39.65
N ARG A 221 9.20 -13.19 39.71
CA ARG A 221 8.53 -13.63 40.97
C ARG A 221 8.04 -12.46 41.85
N THR A 222 7.78 -11.30 41.27
CA THR A 222 7.31 -10.09 41.96
C THR A 222 5.78 -9.97 41.98
N ALA A 223 5.05 -10.92 41.41
CA ALA A 223 3.59 -10.88 41.32
C ALA A 223 2.87 -10.81 42.67
N ARG A 224 3.42 -11.50 43.71
CA ARG A 224 2.88 -11.44 45.10
C ARG A 224 3.04 -10.06 45.72
N GLU A 225 4.17 -9.43 45.54
CA GLU A 225 4.45 -8.07 46.03
C GLU A 225 3.53 -7.06 45.30
N TRP A 226 3.43 -7.18 43.99
CA TRP A 226 2.54 -6.37 43.17
C TRP A 226 1.07 -6.44 43.64
N LEU A 227 0.55 -7.64 43.94
CA LEU A 227 -0.81 -7.82 44.49
C LEU A 227 -0.95 -7.28 45.90
N ARG A 228 0.03 -7.50 46.78
CA ARG A 228 0.00 -6.95 48.15
C ARG A 228 -0.07 -5.41 48.16
N MET A 229 0.65 -4.75 47.27
CA MET A 229 0.61 -3.27 47.14
C MET A 229 -0.76 -2.76 46.70
N SER A 230 -1.60 -3.61 46.12
CA SER A 230 -2.97 -3.33 45.63
C SER A 230 -4.05 -3.81 46.60
N ASN A 231 -3.74 -4.01 47.87
CA ASN A 231 -4.66 -4.61 48.86
C ASN A 231 -5.23 -5.98 48.40
N ASN A 232 -4.42 -6.78 47.69
CA ASN A 232 -4.79 -8.05 47.12
C ASN A 232 -5.93 -7.97 46.06
N SER A 233 -6.23 -6.79 45.57
CA SER A 233 -7.20 -6.61 44.45
C SER A 233 -6.49 -6.63 43.11
N ILE A 234 -6.80 -7.62 42.29
CA ILE A 234 -6.22 -7.76 40.95
C ILE A 234 -6.65 -6.61 40.01
N TYR A 235 -7.87 -6.09 40.17
CA TYR A 235 -8.37 -4.98 39.38
C TYR A 235 -7.58 -3.70 39.63
N ILE A 236 -7.29 -3.39 40.88
CA ILE A 236 -6.48 -2.21 41.24
C ILE A 236 -5.04 -2.39 40.78
N ALA A 237 -4.49 -3.59 40.91
CA ALA A 237 -3.15 -3.93 40.45
C ALA A 237 -3.02 -3.73 38.92
N LEU A 238 -3.96 -4.27 38.15
CA LEU A 238 -3.98 -4.14 36.69
C LEU A 238 -4.22 -2.68 36.25
N ALA A 239 -5.22 -2.01 36.81
CA ALA A 239 -5.51 -0.63 36.46
C ALA A 239 -4.32 0.29 36.73
N GLY A 240 -3.69 0.19 37.93
CA GLY A 240 -2.52 0.98 38.25
C GLY A 240 -1.29 0.68 37.41
N LYS A 241 -1.19 -0.55 36.85
CA LYS A 241 -0.12 -0.97 35.96
C LYS A 241 -0.36 -0.49 34.52
N LEU A 242 -1.57 -0.66 34.00
CA LEU A 242 -1.90 -0.34 32.62
C LEU A 242 -2.10 1.15 32.35
N LEU A 243 -2.52 1.91 33.36
CA LEU A 243 -2.82 3.33 33.21
C LEU A 243 -1.65 4.16 32.65
N PRO A 244 -0.39 4.04 33.13
CA PRO A 244 0.76 4.74 32.55
C PRO A 244 1.00 4.34 31.07
N HIS A 245 0.86 3.05 30.74
CA HIS A 245 1.00 2.57 29.36
C HIS A 245 -0.08 3.19 28.48
N THR A 246 -1.34 3.18 28.92
CA THR A 246 -2.47 3.77 28.19
C THR A 246 -2.23 5.26 27.92
N VAL A 247 -1.74 6.02 28.90
CA VAL A 247 -1.47 7.45 28.70
C VAL A 247 -0.39 7.67 27.65
N ILE A 248 0.72 6.92 27.69
CA ILE A 248 1.82 7.07 26.72
C ILE A 248 1.34 6.70 25.31
N PHE A 249 0.67 5.56 25.14
CA PHE A 249 0.16 5.15 23.83
C PHE A 249 -0.97 6.05 23.33
N PHE A 250 -1.77 6.63 24.21
CA PHE A 250 -2.77 7.63 23.85
C PHE A 250 -2.13 8.91 23.29
N ILE A 251 -1.06 9.39 23.92
CA ILE A 251 -0.28 10.54 23.42
C ILE A 251 0.32 10.21 22.04
N MET A 252 0.88 9.00 21.86
CA MET A 252 1.40 8.55 20.58
C MET A 252 0.30 8.44 19.52
N GLY A 253 -0.88 7.96 19.90
CA GLY A 253 -2.04 7.91 18.99
C GLY A 253 -2.51 9.30 18.54
N ILE A 254 -2.53 10.28 19.43
CA ILE A 254 -2.81 11.68 19.08
C ILE A 254 -1.73 12.21 18.12
N PHE A 255 -0.45 11.99 18.44
CA PHE A 255 0.65 12.40 17.58
C PHE A 255 0.50 11.88 16.15
N TYR A 256 0.13 10.61 15.98
CA TYR A 256 -0.08 10.00 14.66
C TYR A 256 -1.28 10.56 13.87
N ASN A 257 -2.27 11.13 14.56
CA ASN A 257 -3.46 11.71 13.91
C ASN A 257 -3.33 13.20 13.60
N VAL A 258 -2.39 13.90 14.23
CA VAL A 258 -2.19 15.35 14.02
C VAL A 258 -1.21 15.63 12.90
N TYR A 259 -0.31 14.71 12.63
CA TYR A 259 0.72 14.79 11.59
C TYR A 259 0.52 13.72 10.51
#